data_1f95ea7ef452fc4df53f019da76be071
#
_entry.id   1f95ea7ef452fc4df53f019da76be071
#
_cell.length_a   1.000
_cell.length_b   1.000
_cell.length_c   1.000
_cell.angle_alpha   90.00
_cell.angle_beta   90.00
_cell.angle_gamma   90.00
#
_symmetry.space_group_name_H-M   'P 1'
#
loop_
_entity.id
_entity.type
_entity.pdbx_description
1 polymer ?
#
loop_
_entity_poly.entity_id
_entity_poly.type
_entity_poly.pdbx_seq_one_letter_code
_entity_poly.pdbx_strand_id
1 'polypeptide(L)'
;ILILIIVCNYFSLQILNYKKYNIKAGNNSLRKIILKAPRGIIYDRNEIPIVDNKLIYNINIIPKDFNSNTFNYNLIDRTININKKTIDSIVYSNNTSVKQFRPYLIKSNIDFMKKSILEESKLDIKGLYFTNSPIRTYTSSCNLAHVLGYLRDLDQIEGYSGIEKHYEEVLKGSDGLEYHLVDRFGIDQGLFIDDNIKRPEQGKSVYLSIDSGLQSYSEEIMGENIGSIIVMDPKTGEVLTMLSTPSYELNSFAGEIPIKTWNKLIKNKDKPFNNRAIQSSYPPGSIFKLILASIVLDKKIISKDWKINCNGKYEFYDKVFHCWKEDGHGIVNLNNAIKGSCNIYFYNLIQKIDFDLWSDEVLNFGFGNILGV
;
A
#
# COMPACT_ATOMS: atom_id res chain seq x y z
N ILE A 1 25.11 62.26 24.08
CA ILE A 1 24.68 61.75 22.74
C ILE A 1 24.86 60.24 22.70
N LEU A 2 26.02 59.66 23.02
CA LEU A 2 26.27 58.19 22.94
C LEU A 2 25.35 57.36 23.80
N ILE A 3 25.13 57.79 25.07
CA ILE A 3 24.20 57.12 26.01
C ILE A 3 22.77 57.17 25.49
N LEU A 4 22.32 58.25 24.87
CA LEU A 4 20.98 58.39 24.33
C LEU A 4 20.76 57.41 23.16
N ILE A 5 21.77 57.24 22.29
CA ILE A 5 21.73 56.29 21.18
C ILE A 5 21.61 54.85 21.70
N ILE A 6 22.33 54.51 22.77
CA ILE A 6 22.26 53.17 23.38
C ILE A 6 20.86 52.97 23.99
N VAL A 7 20.32 53.91 24.73
CA VAL A 7 18.98 53.83 25.34
C VAL A 7 17.90 53.68 24.25
N CYS A 8 17.95 54.47 23.20
CA CYS A 8 17.04 54.35 22.06
C CYS A 8 17.10 52.97 21.38
N ASN A 9 18.32 52.40 21.19
CA ASN A 9 18.48 51.05 20.66
C ASN A 9 17.91 50.01 21.60
N TYR A 10 18.16 50.07 22.91
CA TYR A 10 17.58 49.14 23.88
C TYR A 10 16.07 49.28 23.92
N PHE A 11 15.51 50.45 23.87
CA PHE A 11 14.06 50.70 23.82
C PHE A 11 13.48 50.07 22.52
N SER A 12 14.13 50.27 21.39
CA SER A 12 13.71 49.68 20.14
C SER A 12 13.76 48.13 20.17
N LEU A 13 14.79 47.53 20.73
CA LEU A 13 14.94 46.08 20.83
C LEU A 13 13.99 45.44 21.84
N GLN A 14 13.88 46.04 23.04
CA GLN A 14 13.18 45.42 24.16
C GLN A 14 11.68 45.76 24.20
N ILE A 15 11.26 46.87 23.60
CA ILE A 15 9.85 47.29 23.64
C ILE A 15 9.22 47.27 22.24
N LEU A 16 9.75 48.01 21.30
CA LEU A 16 9.13 48.11 19.96
C LEU A 16 9.21 46.82 19.16
N ASN A 17 10.31 46.11 19.23
CA ASN A 17 10.56 44.89 18.49
C ASN A 17 10.55 43.62 19.37
N TYR A 18 10.08 43.72 20.66
CA TYR A 18 10.07 42.60 21.58
C TYR A 18 9.44 41.33 21.00
N LYS A 19 8.23 41.43 20.46
CA LYS A 19 7.53 40.30 19.87
C LYS A 19 8.34 39.62 18.76
N LYS A 20 8.98 40.40 17.90
CA LYS A 20 9.79 39.91 16.79
C LYS A 20 11.03 39.15 17.26
N TYR A 21 11.73 39.72 18.27
CA TYR A 21 12.95 39.08 18.79
C TYR A 21 12.64 37.91 19.73
N ASN A 22 11.55 37.98 20.49
CA ASN A 22 11.08 36.89 21.33
C ASN A 22 10.67 35.67 20.50
N ILE A 23 9.93 35.89 19.41
CA ILE A 23 9.60 34.81 18.43
C ILE A 23 10.88 34.21 17.81
N LYS A 24 11.88 35.06 17.42
CA LYS A 24 13.14 34.57 16.90
C LYS A 24 13.96 33.80 17.94
N ALA A 25 13.99 34.28 19.19
CA ALA A 25 14.67 33.57 20.28
C ALA A 25 13.97 32.23 20.59
N GLY A 26 12.63 32.20 20.65
CA GLY A 26 11.84 31.00 20.80
C GLY A 26 12.09 29.99 19.67
N ASN A 27 12.07 30.43 18.41
CA ASN A 27 12.34 29.57 17.26
C ASN A 27 13.77 29.01 17.22
N ASN A 28 14.74 29.70 17.84
CA ASN A 28 16.12 29.22 17.91
C ASN A 28 16.36 28.26 19.09
N SER A 29 15.49 28.30 20.12
CA SER A 29 15.60 27.46 21.33
C SER A 29 14.61 26.29 21.35
N LEU A 30 13.71 26.20 20.35
CA LEU A 30 12.74 25.11 20.25
C LEU A 30 13.03 24.23 19.04
N ARG A 31 13.18 22.93 19.31
CA ARG A 31 13.28 21.88 18.27
C ARG A 31 11.89 21.28 18.08
N LYS A 32 11.36 21.39 16.86
CA LYS A 32 10.11 20.78 16.45
C LYS A 32 10.32 19.31 16.13
N ILE A 33 9.60 18.41 16.80
CA ILE A 33 9.60 16.98 16.57
C ILE A 33 8.22 16.56 16.07
N ILE A 34 8.17 15.94 14.90
CA ILE A 34 6.94 15.40 14.33
C ILE A 34 6.80 13.96 14.83
N LEU A 35 5.69 13.68 15.51
CA LEU A 35 5.31 12.34 15.94
C LEU A 35 4.41 11.71 14.87
N LYS A 36 4.91 10.69 14.21
CA LYS A 36 4.14 10.01 13.16
C LYS A 36 2.91 9.32 13.75
N ALA A 37 1.76 9.56 13.13
CA ALA A 37 0.52 8.90 13.49
C ALA A 37 0.53 7.43 13.07
N PRO A 38 0.02 6.50 13.90
CA PRO A 38 -0.29 5.17 13.44
C PRO A 38 -1.38 5.21 12.37
N ARG A 39 -1.22 4.46 11.29
CA ARG A 39 -2.26 4.33 10.26
C ARG A 39 -3.44 3.52 10.81
N GLY A 40 -4.61 3.68 10.22
CA GLY A 40 -5.79 2.88 10.51
C GLY A 40 -5.52 1.38 10.29
N ILE A 41 -6.15 0.53 11.08
CA ILE A 41 -6.07 -0.92 10.95
C ILE A 41 -6.97 -1.36 9.79
N ILE A 42 -6.55 -2.36 9.03
CA ILE A 42 -7.40 -2.97 8.00
C ILE A 42 -7.82 -4.35 8.48
N TYR A 43 -9.13 -4.57 8.55
CA TYR A 43 -9.74 -5.82 8.98
C TYR A 43 -10.34 -6.58 7.80
N ASP A 44 -10.42 -7.90 7.94
CA ASP A 44 -11.26 -8.72 7.07
C ASP A 44 -12.75 -8.61 7.48
N ARG A 45 -13.64 -9.32 6.78
CA ARG A 45 -15.07 -9.33 7.08
C ARG A 45 -15.44 -9.90 8.46
N ASN A 46 -14.54 -10.69 9.06
CA ASN A 46 -14.71 -11.33 10.37
C ASN A 46 -14.03 -10.54 11.50
N GLU A 47 -13.68 -9.27 11.24
CA GLU A 47 -12.97 -8.39 12.18
C GLU A 47 -11.56 -8.91 12.56
N ILE A 48 -10.97 -9.77 11.74
CA ILE A 48 -9.59 -10.23 11.91
C ILE A 48 -8.65 -9.16 11.33
N PRO A 49 -7.68 -8.65 12.11
CA PRO A 49 -6.76 -7.65 11.60
C PRO A 49 -5.79 -8.28 10.57
N ILE A 50 -5.87 -7.80 9.33
CA ILE A 50 -4.97 -8.21 8.23
C ILE A 50 -3.78 -7.26 8.09
N VAL A 51 -3.95 -5.99 8.45
CA VAL A 51 -2.87 -5.01 8.45
C VAL A 51 -2.94 -4.18 9.71
N ASP A 52 -1.83 -4.11 10.44
CA ASP A 52 -1.72 -3.37 11.70
C ASP A 52 -0.43 -2.53 11.72
N ASN A 53 -0.14 -1.88 12.82
CA ASN A 53 1.05 -1.08 13.04
C ASN A 53 1.87 -1.66 14.19
N LYS A 54 3.15 -1.84 13.96
CA LYS A 54 4.11 -2.20 15.00
C LYS A 54 4.97 -1.00 15.35
N LEU A 55 5.12 -0.71 16.63
CA LEU A 55 6.05 0.32 17.08
C LEU A 55 7.47 -0.18 16.93
N ILE A 56 8.29 0.58 16.22
CA ILE A 56 9.72 0.30 16.06
C ILE A 56 10.55 1.43 16.69
N TYR A 57 11.77 1.08 17.09
CA TYR A 57 12.73 2.03 17.58
C TYR A 57 13.75 2.35 16.50
N ASN A 58 13.98 3.64 16.29
CA ASN A 58 14.97 4.13 15.34
C ASN A 58 16.11 4.81 16.09
N ILE A 59 17.32 4.66 15.58
CA ILE A 59 18.50 5.38 16.07
C ILE A 59 18.81 6.49 15.09
N ASN A 60 18.87 7.69 15.61
CA ASN A 60 19.26 8.87 14.88
C ASN A 60 20.54 9.48 15.46
N ILE A 61 21.29 10.21 14.64
CA ILE A 61 22.44 11.00 15.07
C ILE A 61 22.23 12.46 14.74
N ILE A 62 22.61 13.33 15.66
CA ILE A 62 22.65 14.78 15.46
C ILE A 62 24.12 15.16 15.30
N PRO A 63 24.56 15.59 14.11
CA PRO A 63 25.97 15.88 13.86
C PRO A 63 26.58 16.89 14.82
N LYS A 64 25.79 17.89 15.27
CA LYS A 64 26.26 18.91 16.22
C LYS A 64 26.65 18.36 17.58
N ASP A 65 25.94 17.35 18.06
CA ASP A 65 26.15 16.76 19.39
C ASP A 65 27.18 15.65 19.36
N PHE A 66 27.62 15.24 18.17
CA PHE A 66 28.55 14.15 17.95
C PHE A 66 30.00 14.61 18.14
N ASN A 67 30.77 13.82 18.89
CA ASN A 67 32.21 14.01 19.07
C ASN A 67 32.95 12.71 18.77
N SER A 68 33.66 12.66 17.66
CA SER A 68 34.42 11.48 17.21
C SER A 68 35.46 10.97 18.19
N ASN A 69 36.01 11.83 19.06
CA ASN A 69 37.08 11.45 20.01
C ASN A 69 36.53 10.72 21.25
N THR A 70 35.28 10.99 21.60
CA THR A 70 34.65 10.40 22.81
C THR A 70 33.60 9.37 22.48
N PHE A 71 33.28 9.17 21.20
CA PHE A 71 32.21 8.30 20.75
C PHE A 71 32.65 6.84 20.69
N ASN A 72 31.90 5.96 21.36
CA ASN A 72 32.21 4.53 21.42
C ASN A 72 31.68 3.78 20.19
N TYR A 73 32.41 3.83 19.08
CA TYR A 73 32.09 3.10 17.85
C TYR A 73 31.99 1.59 18.02
N ASN A 74 32.82 1.00 18.92
CA ASN A 74 32.81 -0.44 19.12
C ASN A 74 31.51 -0.93 19.76
N LEU A 75 30.92 -0.14 20.64
CA LEU A 75 29.63 -0.45 21.24
C LEU A 75 28.55 -0.48 20.16
N ILE A 76 28.52 0.51 19.27
CA ILE A 76 27.54 0.61 18.18
C ILE A 76 27.70 -0.55 17.20
N ASP A 77 28.93 -0.86 16.80
CA ASP A 77 29.19 -1.94 15.85
C ASP A 77 28.75 -3.30 16.43
N ARG A 78 29.09 -3.60 17.67
CA ARG A 78 28.70 -4.85 18.35
C ARG A 78 27.18 -4.97 18.57
N THR A 79 26.49 -3.85 18.87
CA THR A 79 25.06 -3.89 19.23
C THR A 79 24.16 -3.88 18.00
N ILE A 80 24.47 -3.06 17.02
CA ILE A 80 23.60 -2.82 15.87
C ILE A 80 24.28 -3.08 14.51
N ASN A 81 25.52 -3.53 14.51
CA ASN A 81 26.31 -3.85 13.30
C ASN A 81 26.39 -2.65 12.33
N ILE A 82 26.80 -1.51 12.86
CA ILE A 82 27.06 -0.27 12.09
C ILE A 82 28.52 0.14 12.32
N ASN A 83 29.28 0.18 11.24
CA ASN A 83 30.70 0.50 11.31
C ASN A 83 30.95 2.02 11.40
N LYS A 84 32.17 2.38 11.84
CA LYS A 84 32.63 3.77 11.97
C LYS A 84 32.46 4.57 10.67
N LYS A 85 32.79 3.98 9.51
CA LYS A 85 32.73 4.69 8.21
C LYS A 85 31.33 5.18 7.88
N THR A 86 30.30 4.37 8.20
CA THR A 86 28.90 4.75 7.97
C THR A 86 28.50 5.92 8.84
N ILE A 87 28.82 5.90 10.13
CA ILE A 87 28.50 6.99 11.07
C ILE A 87 29.21 8.27 10.63
N ASP A 88 30.52 8.20 10.39
CA ASP A 88 31.32 9.34 9.96
C ASP A 88 30.80 9.93 8.64
N SER A 89 30.42 9.09 7.68
CA SER A 89 29.85 9.56 6.40
C SER A 89 28.56 10.35 6.62
N ILE A 90 27.65 9.86 7.47
CA ILE A 90 26.39 10.55 7.79
C ILE A 90 26.67 11.90 8.46
N VAL A 91 27.58 11.92 9.44
CA VAL A 91 27.90 13.12 10.20
C VAL A 91 28.57 14.16 9.31
N TYR A 92 29.62 13.79 8.58
CA TYR A 92 30.37 14.75 7.74
C TYR A 92 29.57 15.29 6.57
N SER A 93 28.73 14.45 5.93
CA SER A 93 27.85 14.90 4.84
C SER A 93 26.82 15.94 5.29
N ASN A 94 26.50 15.97 6.58
CA ASN A 94 25.45 16.80 7.15
C ASN A 94 25.98 17.85 8.14
N ASN A 95 27.28 18.03 8.24
CA ASN A 95 27.90 18.99 9.16
C ASN A 95 27.98 20.40 8.56
N THR A 96 26.86 20.92 8.05
CA THR A 96 26.73 22.32 7.56
C THR A 96 25.88 23.14 8.52
N SER A 97 25.96 24.47 8.44
CA SER A 97 25.41 25.43 9.42
C SER A 97 23.96 25.19 9.85
N VAL A 98 23.12 24.65 8.99
CA VAL A 98 21.70 24.35 9.30
C VAL A 98 21.47 22.86 9.48
N LYS A 99 22.10 22.01 8.66
CA LYS A 99 21.90 20.57 8.66
C LYS A 99 22.42 19.88 9.93
N GLN A 100 23.49 20.41 10.53
CA GLN A 100 24.13 19.82 11.73
C GLN A 100 23.18 19.67 12.95
N PHE A 101 22.09 20.45 13.02
CA PHE A 101 21.12 20.42 14.09
C PHE A 101 19.96 19.44 13.87
N ARG A 102 19.90 18.81 12.70
CA ARG A 102 18.83 17.86 12.36
C ARG A 102 19.23 16.44 12.72
N PRO A 103 18.26 15.62 13.14
CA PRO A 103 18.50 14.20 13.32
C PRO A 103 18.61 13.49 11.98
N TYR A 104 19.55 12.58 11.86
CA TYR A 104 19.74 11.71 10.71
C TYR A 104 19.64 10.26 11.13
N LEU A 105 18.81 9.49 10.42
CA LEU A 105 18.61 8.08 10.70
C LEU A 105 19.92 7.30 10.46
N ILE A 106 20.34 6.54 11.46
CA ILE A 106 21.46 5.57 11.37
C ILE A 106 20.92 4.18 11.12
N LYS A 107 19.92 3.79 11.90
CA LYS A 107 19.29 2.47 11.77
C LYS A 107 17.84 2.52 12.24
N SER A 108 16.94 1.90 11.45
CA SER A 108 15.55 1.68 11.83
C SER A 108 15.35 0.26 12.35
N ASN A 109 14.21 0.06 13.00
CA ASN A 109 13.72 -1.25 13.46
C ASN A 109 14.73 -2.00 14.33
N ILE A 110 15.24 -1.35 15.37
CA ILE A 110 16.01 -2.03 16.41
C ILE A 110 15.06 -2.61 17.46
N ASP A 111 15.43 -3.75 18.01
CA ASP A 111 14.67 -4.36 19.10
C ASP A 111 14.86 -3.58 20.43
N PHE A 112 13.93 -3.78 21.35
CA PHE A 112 13.93 -3.09 22.64
C PHE A 112 15.20 -3.38 23.46
N MET A 113 15.72 -4.61 23.41
CA MET A 113 16.93 -5.00 24.14
C MET A 113 18.14 -4.18 23.68
N LYS A 114 18.34 -4.07 22.36
CA LYS A 114 19.45 -3.27 21.80
C LYS A 114 19.31 -1.79 22.12
N LYS A 115 18.09 -1.27 22.06
CA LYS A 115 17.79 0.10 22.48
C LYS A 115 18.21 0.31 23.93
N SER A 116 17.80 -0.57 24.85
CA SER A 116 18.11 -0.45 26.29
C SER A 116 19.62 -0.46 26.57
N ILE A 117 20.37 -1.38 25.92
CA ILE A 117 21.85 -1.43 26.04
C ILE A 117 22.48 -0.10 25.62
N LEU A 118 22.01 0.49 24.54
CA LEU A 118 22.54 1.77 24.06
C LEU A 118 22.10 2.95 24.93
N GLU A 119 20.88 2.94 25.46
CA GLU A 119 20.41 3.99 26.38
C GLU A 119 21.16 4.02 27.71
N GLU A 120 21.52 2.85 28.25
CA GLU A 120 22.36 2.75 29.46
C GLU A 120 23.76 3.35 29.23
N SER A 121 24.28 3.26 28.03
CA SER A 121 25.59 3.79 27.64
C SER A 121 25.52 5.21 27.01
N LYS A 122 24.48 5.98 27.27
CA LYS A 122 24.20 7.28 26.63
C LYS A 122 25.36 8.28 26.73
N LEU A 123 26.15 8.22 27.80
CA LEU A 123 27.30 9.09 27.97
C LEU A 123 28.43 8.79 26.99
N ASP A 124 28.58 7.53 26.58
CA ASP A 124 29.64 7.05 25.68
C ASP A 124 29.25 7.21 24.19
N ILE A 125 28.00 7.54 23.92
CA ILE A 125 27.44 7.66 22.56
C ILE A 125 26.71 8.99 22.36
N LYS A 126 27.29 10.08 22.86
CA LYS A 126 26.72 11.43 22.71
C LYS A 126 26.45 11.75 21.26
N GLY A 127 25.28 12.38 21.02
CA GLY A 127 24.79 12.70 19.67
C GLY A 127 23.85 11.64 19.10
N LEU A 128 23.76 10.44 19.69
CA LEU A 128 22.71 9.49 19.35
C LEU A 128 21.45 9.76 20.15
N TYR A 129 20.32 9.60 19.47
CA TYR A 129 19.06 9.61 20.14
C TYR A 129 18.02 8.68 19.49
N PHE A 130 17.05 8.26 20.29
CA PHE A 130 16.07 7.27 19.89
C PHE A 130 14.74 7.92 19.57
N THR A 131 14.13 7.49 18.49
CA THR A 131 12.75 7.85 18.15
C THR A 131 11.92 6.60 17.97
N ASN A 132 10.64 6.72 18.28
CA ASN A 132 9.67 5.67 18.02
C ASN A 132 8.88 6.06 16.78
N SER A 133 8.64 5.09 15.90
CA SER A 133 7.75 5.28 14.77
C SER A 133 6.92 4.03 14.52
N PRO A 134 5.66 4.19 14.13
CA PRO A 134 4.85 3.06 13.70
C PRO A 134 5.34 2.59 12.32
N ILE A 135 5.50 1.28 12.15
CA ILE A 135 5.73 0.64 10.86
C ILE A 135 4.54 -0.26 10.53
N ARG A 136 4.18 -0.31 9.27
CA ARG A 136 3.12 -1.17 8.79
C ARG A 136 3.50 -2.63 8.91
N THR A 137 2.58 -3.47 9.38
CA THR A 137 2.79 -4.91 9.53
C THR A 137 1.59 -5.63 8.96
N TYR A 138 1.85 -6.57 8.08
CA TYR A 138 0.84 -7.41 7.45
C TYR A 138 0.78 -8.71 8.25
N THR A 139 -0.29 -8.89 9.03
CA THR A 139 -0.45 -9.95 10.04
C THR A 139 -1.24 -11.15 9.54
N SER A 140 -1.85 -11.04 8.37
CA SER A 140 -2.65 -12.12 7.78
C SER A 140 -1.81 -13.35 7.46
N SER A 141 -2.39 -14.53 7.64
CA SER A 141 -1.85 -15.80 7.16
C SER A 141 -1.94 -15.97 5.65
N CYS A 142 -2.66 -15.09 4.97
CA CYS A 142 -2.86 -15.10 3.52
C CYS A 142 -2.14 -13.92 2.84
N ASN A 143 -1.83 -14.08 1.56
CA ASN A 143 -1.21 -13.06 0.74
C ASN A 143 -2.28 -12.22 0.03
N LEU A 144 -2.44 -10.99 0.47
CA LEU A 144 -3.35 -10.00 -0.11
C LEU A 144 -2.60 -8.85 -0.82
N ALA A 145 -1.37 -9.09 -1.29
CA ALA A 145 -0.52 -8.02 -1.82
C ALA A 145 -1.18 -7.18 -2.93
N HIS A 146 -1.91 -7.81 -3.82
CA HIS A 146 -2.58 -7.11 -4.91
C HIS A 146 -3.85 -6.35 -4.47
N VAL A 147 -4.49 -6.77 -3.38
CA VAL A 147 -5.66 -6.11 -2.80
C VAL A 147 -5.22 -4.95 -1.92
N LEU A 148 -4.36 -5.25 -0.94
CA LEU A 148 -3.89 -4.26 0.04
C LEU A 148 -2.99 -3.20 -0.60
N GLY A 149 -2.14 -3.62 -1.54
CA GLY A 149 -1.10 -2.76 -2.07
C GLY A 149 0.01 -2.53 -1.06
N TYR A 150 0.83 -1.53 -1.29
CA TYR A 150 1.99 -1.21 -0.44
C TYR A 150 2.18 0.29 -0.27
N LEU A 151 2.96 0.64 0.75
CA LEU A 151 3.34 2.00 1.06
C LEU A 151 4.65 2.35 0.36
N ARG A 152 4.83 3.62 0.05
CA ARG A 152 6.08 4.17 -0.45
C ARG A 152 6.51 5.33 0.43
N ASP A 153 7.77 5.32 0.83
CA ASP A 153 8.41 6.42 1.53
C ASP A 153 9.26 7.21 0.54
N LEU A 154 8.82 8.40 0.18
CA LEU A 154 9.61 9.36 -0.61
C LEU A 154 10.05 10.51 0.31
N ASP A 155 9.09 11.28 0.82
CA ASP A 155 9.24 12.33 1.83
C ASP A 155 8.24 12.10 2.96
N GLN A 156 7.17 11.37 2.66
CA GLN A 156 6.12 10.94 3.60
C GLN A 156 5.68 9.52 3.23
N ILE A 157 5.29 8.74 4.23
CA ILE A 157 4.76 7.39 4.03
C ILE A 157 3.34 7.50 3.47
N GLU A 158 3.15 7.14 2.22
CA GLU A 158 1.88 7.21 1.51
C GLU A 158 1.53 5.88 0.84
N GLY A 159 0.23 5.62 0.69
CA GLY A 159 -0.28 4.48 -0.07
C GLY A 159 0.05 4.59 -1.56
N TYR A 160 0.80 3.64 -2.10
CA TYR A 160 1.18 3.66 -3.52
C TYR A 160 0.22 2.90 -4.41
N SER A 161 -0.36 1.82 -3.93
CA SER A 161 -1.29 0.97 -4.67
C SER A 161 -2.35 0.34 -3.76
N GLY A 162 -3.37 -0.28 -4.36
CA GLY A 162 -4.42 -1.04 -3.68
C GLY A 162 -5.23 -0.23 -2.66
N ILE A 163 -5.72 -0.92 -1.65
CA ILE A 163 -6.51 -0.34 -0.54
C ILE A 163 -5.72 0.74 0.21
N GLU A 164 -4.41 0.55 0.42
CA GLU A 164 -3.57 1.55 1.08
C GLU A 164 -3.59 2.89 0.36
N LYS A 165 -3.62 2.88 -0.99
CA LYS A 165 -3.73 4.10 -1.80
C LYS A 165 -5.16 4.63 -1.86
N HIS A 166 -6.12 3.77 -2.11
CA HIS A 166 -7.51 4.19 -2.32
C HIS A 166 -8.10 4.84 -1.05
N TYR A 167 -7.76 4.30 0.12
CA TYR A 167 -8.20 4.82 1.42
C TYR A 167 -7.13 5.63 2.15
N GLU A 168 -6.16 6.23 1.45
CA GLU A 168 -5.07 7.02 2.05
C GLU A 168 -5.60 8.07 3.03
N GLU A 169 -6.58 8.88 2.63
CA GLU A 169 -7.15 9.96 3.45
C GLU A 169 -7.84 9.46 4.72
N VAL A 170 -8.31 8.21 4.71
CA VAL A 170 -8.96 7.56 5.85
C VAL A 170 -7.91 6.92 6.76
N LEU A 171 -6.91 6.28 6.16
CA LEU A 171 -5.92 5.45 6.87
C LEU A 171 -4.77 6.26 7.49
N LYS A 172 -4.35 7.39 6.88
CA LYS A 172 -3.10 8.09 7.27
C LYS A 172 -3.07 8.68 8.66
N GLY A 173 -4.23 9.03 9.25
CA GLY A 173 -4.29 9.71 10.54
C GLY A 173 -3.79 11.17 10.50
N SER A 174 -3.48 11.72 11.66
CA SER A 174 -2.94 13.07 11.83
C SER A 174 -1.66 13.03 12.64
N ASP A 175 -0.55 13.47 12.06
CA ASP A 175 0.73 13.54 12.78
C ASP A 175 0.65 14.48 13.99
N GLY A 176 1.30 14.07 15.06
CA GLY A 176 1.48 14.87 16.27
C GLY A 176 2.67 15.83 16.15
N LEU A 177 2.76 16.72 17.10
CA LEU A 177 3.79 17.73 17.18
C LEU A 177 4.22 17.96 18.62
N GLU A 178 5.50 17.83 18.87
CA GLU A 178 6.15 18.19 20.14
C GLU A 178 7.24 19.22 19.90
N TYR A 179 7.49 20.03 20.93
CA TYR A 179 8.57 20.98 20.96
C TYR A 179 9.52 20.61 22.09
N HIS A 180 10.81 20.49 21.76
CA HIS A 180 11.87 20.29 22.73
C HIS A 180 12.67 21.56 22.90
N LEU A 181 12.93 21.92 24.14
CA LEU A 181 13.82 23.03 24.45
C LEU A 181 15.26 22.60 24.13
N VAL A 182 15.97 23.43 23.39
CA VAL A 182 17.39 23.20 23.13
C VAL A 182 18.22 24.40 23.62
N ASP A 183 19.36 24.13 24.20
CA ASP A 183 20.27 25.18 24.61
C ASP A 183 20.99 25.81 23.39
N ARG A 184 21.85 26.78 23.65
CA ARG A 184 22.65 27.48 22.63
C ARG A 184 23.57 26.57 21.82
N PHE A 185 23.82 25.36 22.28
CA PHE A 185 24.64 24.36 21.63
C PHE A 185 23.80 23.31 20.87
N GLY A 186 22.44 23.42 20.98
CA GLY A 186 21.51 22.48 20.35
C GLY A 186 21.21 21.26 21.21
N ILE A 187 21.73 21.19 22.45
CA ILE A 187 21.51 20.06 23.35
C ILE A 187 20.07 20.09 23.86
N ASP A 188 19.39 18.97 23.76
CA ASP A 188 18.02 18.78 24.21
C ASP A 188 17.92 18.92 25.75
N GLN A 189 17.12 19.86 26.21
CA GLN A 189 16.86 20.12 27.64
C GLN A 189 15.52 19.54 28.09
N GLY A 190 14.81 18.85 27.19
CA GLY A 190 13.54 18.20 27.47
C GLY A 190 12.34 18.82 26.76
N LEU A 191 11.19 18.22 27.05
CA LEU A 191 9.92 18.61 26.43
C LEU A 191 9.52 20.04 26.87
N PHE A 192 9.27 20.90 25.90
CA PHE A 192 8.68 22.22 26.15
C PHE A 192 7.15 22.08 26.12
N ILE A 193 6.53 22.23 27.30
CA ILE A 193 5.08 22.13 27.44
C ILE A 193 4.45 23.46 27.02
N ASP A 194 3.72 23.42 25.88
CA ASP A 194 2.98 24.55 25.33
C ASP A 194 1.62 24.05 24.83
N ASP A 195 0.64 24.94 24.70
CA ASP A 195 -0.68 24.66 24.15
C ASP A 195 -0.66 24.21 22.69
N ASN A 196 0.46 24.37 22.00
CA ASN A 196 0.67 23.96 20.63
C ASN A 196 1.12 22.48 20.47
N ILE A 197 1.29 21.74 21.57
CA ILE A 197 1.56 20.31 21.51
C ILE A 197 0.34 19.60 20.95
N LYS A 198 0.55 18.85 19.84
CA LYS A 198 -0.49 18.03 19.24
C LYS A 198 -0.13 16.56 19.36
N ARG A 199 -0.97 15.77 20.01
CA ARG A 199 -0.79 14.32 20.03
C ARG A 199 -1.11 13.73 18.65
N PRO A 200 -0.39 12.68 18.21
CA PRO A 200 -0.74 11.98 16.98
C PRO A 200 -2.10 11.29 17.15
N GLU A 201 -2.93 11.39 16.12
CA GLU A 201 -4.23 10.72 16.07
C GLU A 201 -4.18 9.61 15.04
N GLN A 202 -4.49 8.39 15.46
CA GLN A 202 -4.51 7.23 14.59
C GLN A 202 -5.53 7.41 13.46
N GLY A 203 -5.23 6.91 12.26
CA GLY A 203 -6.16 6.84 11.15
C GLY A 203 -7.36 5.93 11.46
N LYS A 204 -8.45 6.15 10.73
CA LYS A 204 -9.65 5.32 10.88
C LYS A 204 -9.42 3.95 10.27
N SER A 205 -9.99 2.93 10.90
CA SER A 205 -9.92 1.55 10.41
C SER A 205 -10.83 1.33 9.20
N VAL A 206 -10.44 0.37 8.35
CA VAL A 206 -11.18 -0.06 7.16
C VAL A 206 -11.51 -1.54 7.31
N TYR A 207 -12.74 -1.90 6.95
CA TYR A 207 -13.23 -3.28 6.96
C TYR A 207 -13.47 -3.73 5.53
N LEU A 208 -12.82 -4.82 5.13
CA LEU A 208 -12.95 -5.39 3.80
C LEU A 208 -14.03 -6.48 3.79
N SER A 209 -14.61 -6.72 2.62
CA SER A 209 -15.48 -7.89 2.40
C SER A 209 -14.70 -9.20 2.27
N ILE A 210 -13.38 -9.13 2.15
CA ILE A 210 -12.49 -10.30 2.03
C ILE A 210 -12.61 -11.18 3.28
N ASP A 211 -12.70 -12.49 3.05
CA ASP A 211 -12.56 -13.52 4.07
C ASP A 211 -11.14 -14.08 4.02
N SER A 212 -10.34 -13.80 5.06
CA SER A 212 -8.92 -14.18 5.10
C SER A 212 -8.70 -15.69 5.08
N GLY A 213 -9.62 -16.46 5.67
CA GLY A 213 -9.57 -17.92 5.63
C GLY A 213 -9.84 -18.47 4.22
N LEU A 214 -10.85 -17.94 3.54
CA LEU A 214 -11.17 -18.32 2.16
C LEU A 214 -10.06 -17.87 1.19
N GLN A 215 -9.45 -16.72 1.43
CA GLN A 215 -8.28 -16.25 0.67
C GLN A 215 -7.11 -17.23 0.80
N SER A 216 -6.75 -17.62 2.03
CA SER A 216 -5.68 -18.60 2.31
C SER A 216 -5.95 -19.96 1.64
N TYR A 217 -7.19 -20.43 1.70
CA TYR A 217 -7.60 -21.67 1.03
C TYR A 217 -7.49 -21.56 -0.50
N SER A 218 -7.85 -20.41 -1.05
CA SER A 218 -7.69 -20.14 -2.49
C SER A 218 -6.22 -20.15 -2.93
N GLU A 219 -5.31 -19.67 -2.06
CA GLU A 219 -3.85 -19.72 -2.30
C GLU A 219 -3.34 -21.17 -2.31
N GLU A 220 -3.82 -21.99 -1.36
CA GLU A 220 -3.48 -23.42 -1.30
C GLU A 220 -3.90 -24.16 -2.58
N ILE A 221 -5.15 -23.94 -3.04
CA ILE A 221 -5.64 -24.55 -4.28
C ILE A 221 -4.87 -24.06 -5.50
N MET A 222 -4.56 -22.77 -5.58
CA MET A 222 -3.83 -22.20 -6.71
C MET A 222 -2.41 -22.76 -6.79
N GLY A 223 -1.76 -22.97 -5.65
CA GLY A 223 -0.39 -23.49 -5.57
C GLY A 223 0.58 -22.65 -6.41
N GLU A 224 1.35 -23.32 -7.25
CA GLU A 224 2.33 -22.68 -8.15
C GLU A 224 1.74 -22.20 -9.49
N ASN A 225 0.44 -22.37 -9.72
CA ASN A 225 -0.18 -21.96 -10.97
C ASN A 225 -0.23 -20.43 -11.10
N ILE A 226 -0.11 -19.95 -12.34
CA ILE A 226 -0.20 -18.52 -12.67
C ILE A 226 -1.62 -18.20 -13.09
N GLY A 227 -2.29 -17.28 -12.40
CA GLY A 227 -3.67 -16.92 -12.69
C GLY A 227 -4.33 -16.08 -11.63
N SER A 228 -5.65 -16.15 -11.55
CA SER A 228 -6.43 -15.47 -10.52
C SER A 228 -7.64 -16.29 -10.09
N ILE A 229 -8.04 -16.13 -8.83
CA ILE A 229 -9.29 -16.64 -8.27
C ILE A 229 -10.05 -15.45 -7.69
N ILE A 230 -11.31 -15.31 -8.07
CA ILE A 230 -12.24 -14.32 -7.50
C ILE A 230 -13.47 -15.09 -7.02
N VAL A 231 -13.83 -14.89 -5.76
CA VAL A 231 -15.07 -15.41 -5.19
C VAL A 231 -15.93 -14.23 -4.74
N MET A 232 -17.17 -14.23 -5.20
CA MET A 232 -18.11 -13.14 -4.94
C MET A 232 -19.44 -13.70 -4.44
N ASP A 233 -20.06 -13.01 -3.48
CA ASP A 233 -21.46 -13.26 -3.12
C ASP A 233 -22.36 -12.61 -4.18
N PRO A 234 -23.14 -13.41 -4.93
CA PRO A 234 -23.98 -12.88 -6.00
C PRO A 234 -25.17 -12.05 -5.51
N LYS A 235 -25.50 -12.12 -4.20
CA LYS A 235 -26.62 -11.36 -3.63
C LYS A 235 -26.22 -9.97 -3.18
N THR A 236 -25.03 -9.84 -2.58
CA THR A 236 -24.53 -8.59 -2.02
C THR A 236 -23.55 -7.88 -2.94
N GLY A 237 -22.89 -8.62 -3.84
CA GLY A 237 -21.78 -8.14 -4.67
C GLY A 237 -20.45 -8.10 -3.90
N GLU A 238 -20.39 -8.56 -2.64
CA GLU A 238 -19.17 -8.59 -1.86
C GLU A 238 -18.15 -9.54 -2.46
N VAL A 239 -16.92 -9.05 -2.63
CA VAL A 239 -15.78 -9.86 -3.03
C VAL A 239 -15.17 -10.52 -1.79
N LEU A 240 -15.35 -11.84 -1.68
CA LEU A 240 -14.89 -12.63 -0.52
C LEU A 240 -13.42 -13.06 -0.68
N THR A 241 -12.96 -13.22 -1.91
CA THR A 241 -11.58 -13.59 -2.26
C THR A 241 -11.19 -12.92 -3.56
N MET A 242 -9.99 -12.36 -3.60
CA MET A 242 -9.36 -11.84 -4.80
C MET A 242 -7.88 -12.22 -4.80
N LEU A 243 -7.56 -13.33 -5.41
CA LEU A 243 -6.21 -13.85 -5.52
C LEU A 243 -5.64 -13.58 -6.92
N SER A 244 -4.38 -13.16 -6.97
CA SER A 244 -3.58 -13.07 -8.18
C SER A 244 -2.21 -13.68 -7.92
N THR A 245 -1.79 -14.62 -8.78
CA THR A 245 -0.50 -15.32 -8.67
C THR A 245 0.33 -15.16 -9.96
N PRO A 246 1.67 -15.15 -9.87
CA PRO A 246 2.46 -15.05 -8.64
C PRO A 246 2.26 -13.71 -7.95
N SER A 247 2.51 -13.68 -6.64
CA SER A 247 2.41 -12.51 -5.80
C SER A 247 3.78 -12.12 -5.21
N TYR A 248 3.80 -11.19 -4.27
CA TYR A 248 5.00 -10.74 -3.59
C TYR A 248 4.75 -10.60 -2.08
N GLU A 249 5.84 -10.63 -1.29
CA GLU A 249 5.78 -10.56 0.16
C GLU A 249 5.62 -9.12 0.63
N LEU A 250 4.46 -8.78 1.20
CA LEU A 250 4.13 -7.41 1.63
C LEU A 250 5.03 -6.89 2.75
N ASN A 251 5.42 -7.73 3.69
CA ASN A 251 6.29 -7.29 4.79
C ASN A 251 7.66 -6.80 4.30
N SER A 252 8.09 -7.23 3.11
CA SER A 252 9.28 -6.69 2.45
C SER A 252 9.11 -5.22 1.99
N PHE A 253 7.88 -4.71 1.98
CA PHE A 253 7.51 -3.35 1.59
C PHE A 253 7.10 -2.48 2.79
N ALA A 254 7.16 -3.01 4.00
CA ALA A 254 6.77 -2.29 5.21
C ALA A 254 7.77 -1.17 5.61
N GLY A 255 8.93 -1.11 4.99
CA GLY A 255 9.97 -0.09 5.19
C GLY A 255 10.72 0.20 3.91
N GLU A 256 11.99 0.54 4.00
CA GLU A 256 12.85 0.70 2.83
C GLU A 256 12.96 -0.63 2.06
N ILE A 257 12.54 -0.62 0.81
CA ILE A 257 12.58 -1.79 -0.07
C ILE A 257 14.02 -1.99 -0.55
N PRO A 258 14.69 -3.11 -0.24
CA PRO A 258 16.03 -3.36 -0.74
C PRO A 258 16.03 -3.37 -2.28
N ILE A 259 16.92 -2.61 -2.89
CA ILE A 259 17.05 -2.49 -4.36
C ILE A 259 17.16 -3.87 -5.03
N LYS A 260 17.83 -4.80 -4.37
CA LYS A 260 17.96 -6.19 -4.86
C LYS A 260 16.62 -6.90 -4.95
N THR A 261 15.77 -6.76 -3.93
CA THR A 261 14.41 -7.34 -3.88
C THR A 261 13.53 -6.71 -4.95
N TRP A 262 13.55 -5.38 -5.05
CA TRP A 262 12.83 -4.63 -6.08
C TRP A 262 13.20 -5.08 -7.50
N ASN A 263 14.50 -5.12 -7.80
CA ASN A 263 15.00 -5.56 -9.11
C ASN A 263 14.64 -7.01 -9.44
N LYS A 264 14.65 -7.91 -8.43
CA LYS A 264 14.22 -9.29 -8.61
C LYS A 264 12.76 -9.39 -9.04
N LEU A 265 11.87 -8.61 -8.40
CA LEU A 265 10.44 -8.61 -8.71
C LEU A 265 10.14 -8.00 -10.08
N ILE A 266 10.76 -6.86 -10.43
CA ILE A 266 10.54 -6.20 -11.74
C ILE A 266 11.03 -7.06 -12.90
N LYS A 267 12.19 -7.74 -12.73
CA LYS A 267 12.80 -8.56 -13.78
C LYS A 267 12.17 -9.95 -13.89
N ASN A 268 11.26 -10.30 -13.00
CA ASN A 268 10.59 -11.59 -13.03
C ASN A 268 9.67 -11.69 -14.25
N LYS A 269 9.88 -12.74 -15.08
CA LYS A 269 9.09 -13.00 -16.29
C LYS A 269 7.60 -13.20 -16.03
N ASP A 270 7.28 -13.71 -14.84
CA ASP A 270 5.90 -14.00 -14.44
C ASP A 270 5.18 -12.77 -13.85
N LYS A 271 5.84 -11.58 -13.85
CA LYS A 271 5.27 -10.28 -13.52
C LYS A 271 4.44 -10.30 -12.21
N PRO A 272 5.07 -10.50 -11.04
CA PRO A 272 4.36 -10.62 -9.75
C PRO A 272 3.61 -9.35 -9.32
N PHE A 273 3.92 -8.18 -9.87
CA PHE A 273 3.16 -6.94 -9.62
C PHE A 273 1.87 -6.82 -10.42
N ASN A 274 1.67 -7.67 -11.42
CA ASN A 274 0.46 -7.61 -12.24
C ASN A 274 -0.72 -8.25 -11.50
N ASN A 275 -1.72 -7.45 -11.16
CA ASN A 275 -2.96 -7.97 -10.58
C ASN A 275 -3.80 -8.60 -11.69
N ARG A 276 -3.68 -9.92 -11.85
CA ARG A 276 -4.35 -10.66 -12.90
C ARG A 276 -5.86 -10.70 -12.76
N ALA A 277 -6.36 -10.45 -11.55
CA ALA A 277 -7.79 -10.40 -11.30
C ALA A 277 -8.47 -9.21 -11.97
N ILE A 278 -7.77 -8.06 -12.09
CA ILE A 278 -8.34 -6.81 -12.58
C ILE A 278 -7.58 -6.17 -13.75
N GLN A 279 -6.32 -6.55 -14.00
CA GLN A 279 -5.47 -5.92 -15.02
C GLN A 279 -5.22 -6.81 -16.25
N SER A 280 -5.58 -8.09 -16.18
CA SER A 280 -5.41 -9.01 -17.29
C SER A 280 -6.70 -9.24 -18.05
N SER A 281 -6.59 -9.32 -19.38
CA SER A 281 -7.70 -9.66 -20.27
C SER A 281 -7.55 -11.07 -20.77
N TYR A 282 -8.60 -11.87 -20.64
CA TYR A 282 -8.65 -13.25 -21.11
C TYR A 282 -9.86 -13.45 -22.02
N PRO A 283 -9.75 -14.28 -23.08
CA PRO A 283 -10.92 -14.67 -23.85
C PRO A 283 -11.92 -15.38 -22.94
N PRO A 284 -13.18 -14.92 -22.87
CA PRO A 284 -14.18 -15.49 -21.94
C PRO A 284 -14.59 -16.92 -22.33
N GLY A 285 -14.40 -17.32 -23.59
CA GLY A 285 -14.75 -18.64 -24.05
C GLY A 285 -16.25 -18.95 -23.89
N SER A 286 -16.56 -20.19 -23.56
CA SER A 286 -17.94 -20.69 -23.49
C SER A 286 -18.76 -20.13 -22.34
N ILE A 287 -18.16 -19.50 -21.33
CA ILE A 287 -18.95 -18.84 -20.27
C ILE A 287 -19.74 -17.65 -20.81
N PHE A 288 -19.25 -17.00 -21.87
CA PHE A 288 -19.95 -15.89 -22.54
C PHE A 288 -21.25 -16.32 -23.21
N LYS A 289 -21.43 -17.62 -23.51
CA LYS A 289 -22.67 -18.18 -24.05
C LYS A 289 -23.86 -17.98 -23.12
N LEU A 290 -23.62 -17.95 -21.79
CA LEU A 290 -24.66 -17.71 -20.79
C LEU A 290 -25.24 -16.29 -20.90
N ILE A 291 -24.40 -15.30 -21.20
CA ILE A 291 -24.82 -13.92 -21.43
C ILE A 291 -25.75 -13.85 -22.64
N LEU A 292 -25.31 -14.42 -23.77
CA LEU A 292 -26.15 -14.45 -24.98
C LEU A 292 -27.45 -15.19 -24.73
N ALA A 293 -27.41 -16.34 -24.04
CA ALA A 293 -28.60 -17.10 -23.69
C ALA A 293 -29.58 -16.28 -22.83
N SER A 294 -29.08 -15.54 -21.85
CA SER A 294 -29.91 -14.67 -20.98
C SER A 294 -30.60 -13.55 -21.79
N ILE A 295 -29.83 -12.86 -22.64
CA ILE A 295 -30.35 -11.77 -23.47
C ILE A 295 -31.48 -12.26 -24.41
N VAL A 296 -31.21 -13.34 -25.13
CA VAL A 296 -32.21 -13.83 -26.14
C VAL A 296 -33.49 -14.36 -25.50
N LEU A 297 -33.41 -14.91 -24.28
CA LEU A 297 -34.58 -15.33 -23.51
C LEU A 297 -35.37 -14.13 -22.95
N ASP A 298 -34.65 -13.17 -22.34
CA ASP A 298 -35.26 -11.95 -21.79
C ASP A 298 -36.02 -11.14 -22.88
N LYS A 299 -35.37 -10.94 -24.00
CA LYS A 299 -35.96 -10.23 -25.17
C LYS A 299 -36.90 -11.10 -25.98
N LYS A 300 -37.13 -12.36 -25.59
CA LYS A 300 -38.06 -13.29 -26.29
C LYS A 300 -37.73 -13.48 -27.78
N ILE A 301 -36.42 -13.39 -28.14
CA ILE A 301 -35.95 -13.54 -29.53
C ILE A 301 -36.12 -14.98 -29.97
N ILE A 302 -35.90 -15.94 -29.06
CA ILE A 302 -36.16 -17.37 -29.26
C ILE A 302 -36.94 -17.93 -28.09
N SER A 303 -37.63 -19.05 -28.31
CA SER A 303 -38.11 -19.88 -27.20
C SER A 303 -36.99 -20.82 -26.70
N LYS A 304 -37.06 -21.26 -25.43
CA LYS A 304 -36.12 -22.25 -24.88
C LYS A 304 -36.08 -23.57 -25.67
N ASP A 305 -37.15 -23.86 -26.42
CA ASP A 305 -37.34 -25.07 -27.22
C ASP A 305 -36.88 -24.91 -28.67
N TRP A 306 -36.42 -23.71 -29.07
CA TRP A 306 -35.83 -23.51 -30.39
C TRP A 306 -34.63 -24.48 -30.61
N LYS A 307 -34.66 -25.19 -31.73
CA LYS A 307 -33.73 -26.26 -32.01
C LYS A 307 -32.93 -25.98 -33.28
N ILE A 308 -31.69 -26.42 -33.28
CA ILE A 308 -30.82 -26.50 -34.47
C ILE A 308 -30.20 -27.91 -34.56
N ASN A 309 -29.76 -28.27 -35.75
CA ASN A 309 -28.96 -29.46 -35.95
C ASN A 309 -27.48 -29.08 -35.98
N CYS A 310 -26.69 -29.63 -35.05
CA CYS A 310 -25.25 -29.47 -34.99
C CYS A 310 -24.59 -30.69 -35.62
N ASN A 311 -24.01 -30.54 -36.81
CA ASN A 311 -23.25 -31.55 -37.53
C ASN A 311 -21.73 -31.37 -37.42
N GLY A 312 -21.28 -30.58 -36.45
CA GLY A 312 -19.87 -30.30 -36.20
C GLY A 312 -19.30 -29.09 -36.94
N LYS A 313 -19.99 -28.58 -37.97
CA LYS A 313 -19.53 -27.45 -38.81
C LYS A 313 -20.59 -26.39 -38.96
N TYR A 314 -20.15 -25.16 -39.12
CA TYR A 314 -21.01 -23.99 -39.39
C TYR A 314 -20.34 -23.11 -40.46
N GLU A 315 -20.97 -22.98 -41.60
CA GLU A 315 -20.45 -22.17 -42.71
C GLU A 315 -21.02 -20.78 -42.60
N PHE A 316 -20.18 -19.77 -42.61
CA PHE A 316 -20.57 -18.39 -42.58
C PHE A 316 -19.72 -17.57 -43.56
N TYR A 317 -20.28 -17.10 -44.63
CA TYR A 317 -19.57 -16.57 -45.80
C TYR A 317 -18.56 -17.58 -46.33
N ASP A 318 -17.29 -17.16 -46.44
CA ASP A 318 -16.14 -17.95 -46.94
C ASP A 318 -15.40 -18.72 -45.83
N LYS A 319 -15.93 -18.71 -44.58
CA LYS A 319 -15.28 -19.35 -43.42
C LYS A 319 -16.13 -20.48 -42.85
N VAL A 320 -15.42 -21.50 -42.41
CA VAL A 320 -16.00 -22.65 -41.71
C VAL A 320 -15.58 -22.59 -40.24
N PHE A 321 -16.58 -22.55 -39.34
CA PHE A 321 -16.39 -22.60 -37.91
C PHE A 321 -16.73 -24.00 -37.40
N HIS A 322 -15.96 -24.50 -36.43
CA HIS A 322 -16.11 -25.85 -35.92
C HIS A 322 -16.69 -25.91 -34.54
N CYS A 323 -17.49 -26.93 -34.28
CA CYS A 323 -17.81 -27.34 -32.93
C CYS A 323 -16.62 -28.07 -32.32
N TRP A 324 -16.50 -28.07 -30.98
CA TRP A 324 -15.47 -28.88 -30.33
C TRP A 324 -15.73 -30.38 -30.47
N LYS A 325 -17.02 -30.79 -30.68
CA LYS A 325 -17.41 -32.14 -31.01
C LYS A 325 -17.47 -32.29 -32.56
N GLU A 326 -16.53 -32.99 -33.16
CA GLU A 326 -16.36 -33.09 -34.61
C GLU A 326 -17.57 -33.70 -35.31
N ASP A 327 -18.17 -34.74 -34.72
CA ASP A 327 -19.36 -35.43 -35.26
C ASP A 327 -20.66 -34.62 -34.97
N GLY A 328 -20.53 -33.48 -34.31
CA GLY A 328 -21.67 -32.66 -33.89
C GLY A 328 -22.44 -33.22 -32.72
N HIS A 329 -23.42 -32.42 -32.24
CA HIS A 329 -24.31 -32.75 -31.11
C HIS A 329 -25.68 -33.27 -31.56
N GLY A 330 -25.93 -33.32 -32.87
CA GLY A 330 -27.26 -33.61 -33.41
C GLY A 330 -28.24 -32.46 -33.16
N ILE A 331 -29.51 -32.80 -33.00
CA ILE A 331 -30.56 -31.81 -32.73
C ILE A 331 -30.49 -31.37 -31.26
N VAL A 332 -30.21 -30.09 -31.05
CA VAL A 332 -30.06 -29.50 -29.68
C VAL A 332 -31.00 -28.28 -29.52
N ASN A 333 -31.59 -28.17 -28.36
CA ASN A 333 -32.26 -26.94 -27.91
C ASN A 333 -31.32 -26.14 -27.00
N LEU A 334 -31.74 -24.98 -26.48
CA LEU A 334 -30.88 -24.11 -25.67
C LEU A 334 -30.27 -24.84 -24.44
N ASN A 335 -31.10 -25.59 -23.71
CA ASN A 335 -30.62 -26.33 -22.52
C ASN A 335 -29.52 -27.35 -22.87
N ASN A 336 -29.76 -28.16 -23.90
CA ASN A 336 -28.77 -29.16 -24.35
C ASN A 336 -27.53 -28.49 -24.98
N ALA A 337 -27.69 -27.33 -25.63
CA ALA A 337 -26.59 -26.57 -26.19
C ALA A 337 -25.69 -25.96 -25.10
N ILE A 338 -26.25 -25.46 -23.99
CA ILE A 338 -25.50 -24.98 -22.82
C ILE A 338 -24.80 -26.17 -22.15
N LYS A 339 -25.54 -27.25 -21.85
CA LYS A 339 -24.99 -28.47 -21.22
C LYS A 339 -23.83 -29.08 -22.02
N GLY A 340 -23.97 -29.16 -23.33
CA GLY A 340 -22.96 -29.71 -24.24
C GLY A 340 -21.95 -28.66 -24.75
N SER A 341 -22.08 -27.40 -24.33
CA SER A 341 -21.26 -26.28 -24.84
C SER A 341 -21.18 -26.22 -26.38
N CYS A 342 -22.32 -26.44 -27.07
CA CYS A 342 -22.38 -26.53 -28.51
C CYS A 342 -22.07 -25.18 -29.18
N ASN A 343 -20.95 -25.07 -29.89
CA ASN A 343 -20.57 -23.83 -30.58
C ASN A 343 -21.56 -23.49 -31.71
N ILE A 344 -21.98 -24.50 -32.50
CA ILE A 344 -22.85 -24.29 -33.67
C ILE A 344 -24.19 -23.70 -33.26
N TYR A 345 -24.75 -24.12 -32.13
CA TYR A 345 -25.98 -23.53 -31.60
C TYR A 345 -25.82 -22.01 -31.41
N PHE A 346 -24.73 -21.61 -30.74
CA PHE A 346 -24.50 -20.22 -30.42
C PHE A 346 -24.07 -19.37 -31.62
N TYR A 347 -23.44 -19.95 -32.65
CA TYR A 347 -23.20 -19.27 -33.93
C TYR A 347 -24.51 -18.98 -34.68
N ASN A 348 -25.46 -19.90 -34.65
CA ASN A 348 -26.77 -19.65 -35.20
C ASN A 348 -27.58 -18.67 -34.35
N LEU A 349 -27.41 -18.70 -33.02
CA LEU A 349 -28.16 -17.86 -32.10
C LEU A 349 -27.78 -16.37 -32.24
N ILE A 350 -26.48 -16.06 -32.33
CA ILE A 350 -26.01 -14.67 -32.46
C ILE A 350 -26.52 -13.99 -33.74
N GLN A 351 -26.84 -14.77 -34.79
CA GLN A 351 -27.42 -14.23 -36.04
C GLN A 351 -28.91 -13.84 -35.91
N LYS A 352 -29.56 -14.16 -34.78
CA LYS A 352 -30.94 -13.84 -34.49
C LYS A 352 -31.15 -12.52 -33.76
N ILE A 353 -30.07 -11.96 -33.23
CA ILE A 353 -30.09 -10.71 -32.48
C ILE A 353 -29.51 -9.58 -33.32
N ASP A 354 -30.16 -8.43 -33.26
CA ASP A 354 -29.64 -7.21 -33.85
C ASP A 354 -28.36 -6.77 -33.09
N PHE A 355 -27.37 -6.21 -33.80
CA PHE A 355 -26.11 -5.83 -33.23
C PHE A 355 -26.23 -4.72 -32.20
N ASP A 356 -27.07 -3.72 -32.45
CA ASP A 356 -27.23 -2.58 -31.51
C ASP A 356 -27.90 -3.06 -30.24
N LEU A 357 -28.96 -3.87 -30.35
CA LEU A 357 -29.60 -4.50 -29.20
C LEU A 357 -28.61 -5.39 -28.42
N TRP A 358 -27.79 -6.16 -29.12
CA TRP A 358 -26.75 -6.97 -28.52
C TRP A 358 -25.73 -6.11 -27.70
N SER A 359 -25.24 -5.03 -28.31
CA SER A 359 -24.30 -4.11 -27.69
C SER A 359 -24.88 -3.47 -26.44
N ASP A 360 -26.09 -2.94 -26.50
CA ASP A 360 -26.76 -2.29 -25.37
C ASP A 360 -26.97 -3.26 -24.21
N GLU A 361 -27.42 -4.46 -24.48
CA GLU A 361 -27.66 -5.47 -23.44
C GLU A 361 -26.35 -5.98 -22.80
N VAL A 362 -25.28 -6.12 -23.56
CA VAL A 362 -23.97 -6.48 -23.02
C VAL A 362 -23.44 -5.37 -22.11
N LEU A 363 -23.65 -4.10 -22.43
CA LEU A 363 -23.34 -2.97 -21.55
C LEU A 363 -24.12 -3.03 -20.24
N ASN A 364 -25.40 -3.47 -20.26
CA ASN A 364 -26.23 -3.63 -19.07
C ASN A 364 -25.68 -4.73 -18.11
N PHE A 365 -24.92 -5.71 -18.61
CA PHE A 365 -24.15 -6.66 -17.78
C PHE A 365 -22.88 -6.07 -17.18
N GLY A 366 -22.57 -4.79 -17.47
CA GLY A 366 -21.37 -4.11 -16.97
C GLY A 366 -20.12 -4.24 -17.85
N PHE A 367 -20.20 -4.96 -18.97
CA PHE A 367 -19.06 -5.03 -19.91
C PHE A 367 -18.80 -3.66 -20.54
N GLY A 368 -17.53 -3.29 -20.65
CA GLY A 368 -17.12 -2.00 -21.19
C GLY A 368 -17.21 -0.82 -20.22
N ASN A 369 -17.74 -1.02 -19.01
CA ASN A 369 -17.82 -0.01 -17.96
C ASN A 369 -16.68 -0.15 -16.94
N ILE A 370 -16.31 0.98 -16.29
CA ILE A 370 -15.39 0.97 -15.16
C ILE A 370 -16.15 0.44 -13.95
N LEU A 371 -15.69 -0.65 -13.37
CA LEU A 371 -16.36 -1.35 -12.26
C LEU A 371 -16.03 -0.77 -10.87
N GLY A 372 -15.07 0.17 -10.77
CA GLY A 372 -14.68 0.78 -9.49
C GLY A 372 -13.84 -0.11 -8.58
N VAL A 373 -13.16 -1.12 -9.15
CA VAL A 373 -12.30 -2.07 -8.43
C VAL A 373 -10.84 -1.72 -8.65
#